data_f0184cabd94bfbc7303e64e8deaf8117
#
_entry.id   f0184cabd94bfbc7303e64e8deaf8117
#
_cell.length_a   1.000
_cell.length_b   1.000
_cell.length_c   1.000
_cell.angle_alpha   90.00
_cell.angle_beta   90.00
_cell.angle_gamma   90.00
#
_symmetry.space_group_name_H-M   'P 1'
#
loop_
_entity.id
_entity.type
_entity.pdbx_description
1 polymer ?
#
loop_
_entity_poly.entity_id
_entity_poly.type
_entity_poly.pdbx_seq_one_letter_code
_entity_poly.pdbx_strand_id
1 'polypeptide(L)'
;MQFIYVLPGWECSAADGRVLRDALYRINGLHVPCGYYYLVDAGYTNCNGFLSPFHGQRYHLSEWIVGQQPTSPEELFNLRHSFARNVIERCFGVLKNRWEILRSPSFYPIKTQNCIIMACCLLHSFIRKEMPDDIPDMSLDDENGDEGSKCSTEYITAVKPSDEWSEWRKNLAKQFYNERVG
;
A
#
# COMPACT_ATOMS: atom_id res chain seq x y z
N MET A 1 -5.69 -10.27 4.29
CA MET A 1 -4.43 -9.48 4.16
C MET A 1 -3.26 -10.43 3.93
N GLN A 2 -2.57 -10.33 2.77
CA GLN A 2 -1.44 -11.17 2.39
C GLN A 2 -0.35 -10.29 1.78
N PHE A 3 0.92 -10.62 2.00
CA PHE A 3 2.03 -9.96 1.32
C PHE A 3 2.22 -10.59 -0.06
N ILE A 4 2.17 -9.79 -1.10
CA ILE A 4 2.46 -10.21 -2.49
C ILE A 4 3.90 -9.92 -2.90
N TYR A 5 4.51 -8.91 -2.28
CA TYR A 5 5.92 -8.54 -2.50
C TYR A 5 6.50 -7.93 -1.22
N VAL A 6 7.74 -8.27 -0.90
CA VAL A 6 8.47 -7.76 0.26
C VAL A 6 9.91 -7.48 -0.16
N LEU A 7 10.40 -6.27 0.13
CA LEU A 7 11.75 -5.84 -0.22
C LEU A 7 12.46 -5.28 1.02
N PRO A 8 13.05 -6.14 1.86
CA PRO A 8 13.82 -5.69 3.02
C PRO A 8 15.23 -5.24 2.63
N GLY A 9 15.90 -4.50 3.52
CA GLY A 9 17.33 -4.23 3.45
C GLY A 9 17.72 -2.87 2.87
N TRP A 10 16.76 -1.99 2.59
CA TRP A 10 17.05 -0.60 2.29
C TRP A 10 17.26 0.21 3.58
N GLU A 11 18.18 1.17 3.52
CA GLU A 11 18.40 2.13 4.61
C GLU A 11 17.25 3.13 4.71
N CYS A 12 16.94 3.59 5.93
CA CYS A 12 15.89 4.56 6.17
C CYS A 12 16.09 5.90 5.41
N SER A 13 17.34 6.23 5.03
CA SER A 13 17.69 7.41 4.24
C SER A 13 17.43 7.27 2.74
N ALA A 14 17.11 6.07 2.26
CA ALA A 14 16.85 5.84 0.85
C ALA A 14 15.54 6.50 0.40
N ALA A 15 15.60 7.28 -0.67
CA ALA A 15 14.40 7.89 -1.25
C ALA A 15 13.46 6.81 -1.80
N ASP A 16 12.16 6.92 -1.49
CA ASP A 16 11.11 5.96 -1.87
C ASP A 16 11.09 5.65 -3.37
N GLY A 17 11.29 6.67 -4.21
CA GLY A 17 11.38 6.46 -5.67
C GLY A 17 12.59 5.64 -6.12
N ARG A 18 13.68 5.58 -5.31
CA ARG A 18 14.81 4.68 -5.57
C ARG A 18 14.45 3.25 -5.21
N VAL A 19 13.83 3.06 -4.05
CA VAL A 19 13.38 1.75 -3.56
C VAL A 19 12.38 1.14 -4.55
N LEU A 20 11.41 1.94 -5.03
CA LEU A 20 10.40 1.48 -5.99
C LEU A 20 11.03 1.10 -7.34
N ARG A 21 11.96 1.91 -7.85
CA ARG A 21 12.67 1.56 -9.10
C ARG A 21 13.44 0.26 -8.96
N ASP A 22 14.16 0.08 -7.86
CA ASP A 22 14.86 -1.16 -7.57
C ASP A 22 13.89 -2.35 -7.49
N ALA A 23 12.73 -2.18 -6.83
CA ALA A 23 11.70 -3.20 -6.76
C ALA A 23 11.20 -3.66 -8.15
N LEU A 24 11.05 -2.74 -9.11
CA LEU A 24 10.57 -3.06 -10.46
C LEU A 24 11.65 -3.69 -11.35
N TYR A 25 12.92 -3.28 -11.21
CA TYR A 25 14.00 -3.74 -12.10
C TYR A 25 14.73 -5.00 -11.63
N ARG A 26 14.48 -5.46 -10.41
CA ARG A 26 15.10 -6.69 -9.91
C ARG A 26 14.62 -7.93 -10.65
N ILE A 27 15.49 -8.92 -10.74
CA ILE A 27 15.09 -10.30 -11.06
C ILE A 27 14.09 -10.74 -9.98
N ASN A 28 12.92 -11.21 -10.37
CA ASN A 28 11.79 -11.50 -9.48
C ASN A 28 11.29 -10.24 -8.73
N GLY A 29 11.30 -9.09 -9.39
CA GLY A 29 10.83 -7.83 -8.86
C GLY A 29 9.31 -7.73 -8.76
N LEU A 30 8.84 -6.56 -8.35
CA LEU A 30 7.41 -6.25 -8.28
C LEU A 30 6.84 -6.14 -9.70
N HIS A 31 5.85 -6.96 -10.00
CA HIS A 31 5.12 -6.91 -11.26
C HIS A 31 3.75 -6.24 -11.06
N VAL A 32 3.52 -5.13 -11.77
CA VAL A 32 2.24 -4.43 -11.79
C VAL A 32 1.60 -4.68 -13.15
N PRO A 33 0.51 -5.47 -13.24
CA PRO A 33 -0.18 -5.71 -14.50
C PRO A 33 -0.75 -4.41 -15.07
N CYS A 34 -0.77 -4.26 -16.39
CA CYS A 34 -1.42 -3.12 -17.02
C CYS A 34 -2.90 -3.06 -16.68
N GLY A 35 -3.41 -1.87 -16.39
CA GLY A 35 -4.80 -1.67 -15.93
C GLY A 35 -5.01 -1.81 -14.42
N TYR A 36 -3.98 -2.19 -13.66
CA TYR A 36 -4.00 -2.24 -12.20
C TYR A 36 -3.08 -1.20 -11.59
N TYR A 37 -3.30 -0.88 -10.32
CA TYR A 37 -2.43 0.04 -9.58
C TYR A 37 -2.37 -0.32 -8.09
N TYR A 38 -1.27 0.04 -7.47
CA TYR A 38 -1.10 -0.01 -6.03
C TYR A 38 -1.28 1.37 -5.42
N LEU A 39 -1.93 1.41 -4.27
CA LEU A 39 -1.97 2.61 -3.43
C LEU A 39 -0.61 2.76 -2.75
N VAL A 40 0.03 3.91 -2.96
CA VAL A 40 1.35 4.19 -2.40
C VAL A 40 1.32 5.40 -1.47
N ASP A 41 2.32 5.51 -0.60
CA ASP A 41 2.45 6.65 0.31
C ASP A 41 2.80 7.95 -0.42
N ALA A 42 2.65 9.07 0.28
CA ALA A 42 2.93 10.40 -0.25
C ALA A 42 4.38 10.60 -0.72
N GLY A 43 5.33 9.83 -0.19
CA GLY A 43 6.73 9.83 -0.63
C GLY A 43 6.97 9.26 -2.03
N TYR A 44 6.00 8.52 -2.58
CA TYR A 44 6.13 7.92 -3.91
C TYR A 44 5.58 8.81 -5.01
N THR A 45 6.15 8.65 -6.20
CA THR A 45 5.70 9.37 -7.40
C THR A 45 4.35 8.85 -7.86
N ASN A 46 3.40 9.76 -8.12
CA ASN A 46 2.15 9.42 -8.79
C ASN A 46 2.42 9.13 -10.27
N CYS A 47 2.25 7.90 -10.67
CA CYS A 47 2.50 7.44 -12.03
C CYS A 47 1.66 6.21 -12.35
N ASN A 48 1.61 5.81 -13.61
CA ASN A 48 0.87 4.62 -14.02
C ASN A 48 1.26 3.40 -13.16
N GLY A 49 0.27 2.73 -12.60
CA GLY A 49 0.42 1.60 -11.68
C GLY A 49 0.68 1.96 -10.23
N PHE A 50 0.89 3.24 -9.90
CA PHE A 50 1.14 3.70 -8.53
C PHE A 50 0.37 4.98 -8.23
N LEU A 51 -0.66 4.85 -7.42
CA LEU A 51 -1.56 5.93 -7.07
C LEU A 51 -1.18 6.53 -5.72
N SER A 52 -0.62 7.73 -5.73
CA SER A 52 -0.27 8.47 -4.51
C SER A 52 -1.35 9.50 -4.12
N PRO A 53 -1.42 9.93 -2.86
CA PRO A 53 -2.33 10.98 -2.43
C PRO A 53 -1.94 12.35 -3.04
N PHE A 54 -2.85 13.32 -2.96
CA PHE A 54 -2.57 14.70 -3.35
C PHE A 54 -1.71 15.39 -2.29
N HIS A 55 -0.60 15.98 -2.73
CA HIS A 55 0.26 16.77 -1.85
C HIS A 55 -0.40 18.09 -1.44
N GLY A 56 -0.05 18.58 -0.26
CA GLY A 56 -0.55 19.86 0.25
C GLY A 56 -2.00 19.84 0.74
N GLN A 57 -2.62 18.67 0.81
CA GLN A 57 -3.96 18.43 1.35
C GLN A 57 -3.87 17.51 2.56
N ARG A 58 -4.85 17.56 3.47
CA ARG A 58 -4.93 16.64 4.60
C ARG A 58 -4.87 15.19 4.12
N TYR A 59 -4.05 14.38 4.77
CA TYR A 59 -3.82 13.00 4.34
C TYR A 59 -3.86 11.99 5.49
N HIS A 60 -3.14 12.25 6.60
CA HIS A 60 -3.08 11.31 7.70
C HIS A 60 -4.43 11.23 8.44
N LEU A 61 -4.85 10.01 8.82
CA LEU A 61 -6.12 9.82 9.53
C LEU A 61 -6.19 10.63 10.83
N SER A 62 -5.06 10.88 11.49
CA SER A 62 -4.96 11.71 12.68
C SER A 62 -5.26 13.21 12.43
N GLU A 63 -5.18 13.68 11.20
CA GLU A 63 -5.51 15.06 10.83
C GLU A 63 -7.02 15.29 10.69
N TRP A 64 -7.80 14.20 10.69
CA TRP A 64 -9.24 14.25 10.60
C TRP A 64 -9.85 14.25 12.00
N ILE A 65 -10.16 15.43 12.50
CA ILE A 65 -10.86 15.60 13.78
C ILE A 65 -12.30 15.12 13.60
N VAL A 66 -12.84 14.49 14.64
CA VAL A 66 -14.23 14.02 14.66
C VAL A 66 -15.18 15.17 14.28
N GLY A 67 -15.96 14.98 13.20
CA GLY A 67 -16.92 15.96 12.69
C GLY A 67 -16.40 16.87 11.57
N GLN A 68 -15.10 16.90 11.29
CA GLN A 68 -14.59 17.64 10.14
C GLN A 68 -14.72 16.83 8.85
N GLN A 69 -15.60 17.29 7.98
CA GLN A 69 -15.82 16.68 6.66
C GLN A 69 -14.80 17.20 5.65
N PRO A 70 -14.44 16.39 4.62
CA PRO A 70 -13.66 16.86 3.47
C PRO A 70 -14.36 18.02 2.77
N THR A 71 -13.59 19.06 2.45
CA THR A 71 -14.09 20.30 1.85
C THR A 71 -13.82 20.37 0.35
N SER A 72 -12.94 19.53 -0.17
CA SER A 72 -12.60 19.45 -1.59
C SER A 72 -12.57 17.99 -2.10
N PRO A 73 -12.66 17.79 -3.44
CA PRO A 73 -12.49 16.46 -4.04
C PRO A 73 -11.17 15.81 -3.67
N GLU A 74 -10.08 16.58 -3.62
CA GLU A 74 -8.75 16.11 -3.28
C GLU A 74 -8.65 15.65 -1.81
N GLU A 75 -9.28 16.36 -0.89
CA GLU A 75 -9.36 15.96 0.50
C GLU A 75 -10.17 14.66 0.67
N LEU A 76 -11.31 14.55 0.00
CA LEU A 76 -12.11 13.32 0.06
C LEU A 76 -11.35 12.13 -0.54
N PHE A 77 -10.64 12.34 -1.64
CA PHE A 77 -9.77 11.33 -2.21
C PHE A 77 -8.70 10.89 -1.22
N ASN A 78 -7.98 11.85 -0.61
CA ASN A 78 -6.94 11.56 0.36
C ASN A 78 -7.47 10.80 1.58
N LEU A 79 -8.65 11.14 2.06
CA LEU A 79 -9.30 10.42 3.15
C LEU A 79 -9.59 8.96 2.77
N ARG A 80 -10.24 8.71 1.62
CA ARG A 80 -10.53 7.35 1.13
C ARG A 80 -9.24 6.56 0.87
N HIS A 81 -8.24 7.20 0.26
CA HIS A 81 -6.93 6.63 0.00
C HIS A 81 -6.22 6.21 1.30
N SER A 82 -6.23 7.08 2.31
CA SER A 82 -5.63 6.82 3.62
C SER A 82 -6.33 5.66 4.35
N PHE A 83 -7.67 5.60 4.32
CA PHE A 83 -8.43 4.47 4.86
C PHE A 83 -8.07 3.15 4.17
N ALA A 84 -8.06 3.13 2.84
CA ALA A 84 -7.71 1.94 2.08
C ALA A 84 -6.26 1.50 2.35
N ARG A 85 -5.33 2.46 2.44
CA ARG A 85 -3.91 2.18 2.73
C ARG A 85 -3.65 1.73 4.17
N ASN A 86 -4.53 2.08 5.11
CA ASN A 86 -4.41 1.65 6.51
C ASN A 86 -4.41 0.11 6.67
N VAL A 87 -4.88 -0.61 5.66
CA VAL A 87 -4.81 -2.10 5.62
C VAL A 87 -3.37 -2.58 5.77
N ILE A 88 -2.38 -1.94 5.12
CA ILE A 88 -0.97 -2.37 5.24
C ILE A 88 -0.40 -2.08 6.64
N GLU A 89 -0.79 -0.97 7.26
CA GLU A 89 -0.37 -0.62 8.62
C GLU A 89 -0.93 -1.63 9.64
N ARG A 90 -2.20 -2.01 9.50
CA ARG A 90 -2.82 -3.08 10.28
C ARG A 90 -2.11 -4.43 10.05
N CYS A 91 -1.76 -4.74 8.79
CA CYS A 91 -1.04 -5.95 8.46
C CYS A 91 0.33 -6.02 9.18
N PHE A 92 1.06 -4.89 9.21
CA PHE A 92 2.31 -4.81 9.99
C PHE A 92 2.07 -4.92 11.50
N GLY A 93 0.98 -4.38 12.03
CA GLY A 93 0.59 -4.56 13.42
C GLY A 93 0.40 -6.05 13.76
N VAL A 94 -0.40 -6.76 12.97
CA VAL A 94 -0.63 -8.22 13.13
C VAL A 94 0.68 -9.00 12.98
N LEU A 95 1.51 -8.67 11.99
CA LEU A 95 2.81 -9.29 11.78
C LEU A 95 3.71 -9.17 13.01
N LYS A 96 3.86 -7.95 13.55
CA LYS A 96 4.66 -7.68 14.75
C LYS A 96 4.06 -8.30 16.01
N ASN A 97 2.75 -8.41 16.13
CA ASN A 97 2.10 -9.07 17.25
C ASN A 97 2.33 -10.58 17.23
N ARG A 98 2.37 -11.19 16.05
CA ARG A 98 2.61 -12.62 15.89
C ARG A 98 4.10 -13.00 16.11
N TRP A 99 5.02 -12.16 15.63
CA TRP A 99 6.46 -12.41 15.76
C TRP A 99 7.15 -11.29 16.53
N GLU A 100 7.40 -11.55 17.80
CA GLU A 100 8.04 -10.61 18.72
C GLU A 100 9.42 -10.14 18.25
N ILE A 101 10.16 -10.99 17.54
CA ILE A 101 11.47 -10.66 16.95
C ILE A 101 11.43 -9.44 16.02
N LEU A 102 10.27 -9.07 15.48
CA LEU A 102 10.08 -7.90 14.62
C LEU A 102 9.77 -6.60 15.39
N ARG A 103 9.59 -6.67 16.72
CA ARG A 103 9.25 -5.50 17.56
C ARG A 103 10.47 -4.72 18.01
N SER A 104 11.60 -5.38 18.17
CA SER A 104 12.82 -4.81 18.74
C SER A 104 13.93 -4.72 17.69
N PRO A 105 14.85 -3.75 17.82
CA PRO A 105 16.06 -3.73 17.01
C PRO A 105 16.80 -5.05 17.11
N SER A 106 17.15 -5.61 15.98
CA SER A 106 17.81 -6.92 15.90
C SER A 106 19.32 -6.75 15.98
N PHE A 107 19.99 -7.60 16.76
CA PHE A 107 21.45 -7.69 16.83
C PHE A 107 22.07 -8.55 15.72
N TYR A 108 21.24 -9.21 14.92
CA TYR A 108 21.73 -10.06 13.83
C TYR A 108 22.28 -9.22 12.66
N PRO A 109 23.22 -9.77 11.87
CA PRO A 109 23.67 -9.14 10.63
C PRO A 109 22.50 -8.84 9.70
N ILE A 110 22.60 -7.76 8.91
CA ILE A 110 21.51 -7.30 8.05
C ILE A 110 20.97 -8.39 7.10
N LYS A 111 21.84 -9.27 6.59
CA LYS A 111 21.42 -10.41 5.76
C LYS A 111 20.48 -11.36 6.50
N THR A 112 20.78 -11.64 7.75
CA THR A 112 19.96 -12.51 8.62
C THR A 112 18.65 -11.81 8.96
N GLN A 113 18.68 -10.51 9.25
CA GLN A 113 17.46 -9.72 9.49
C GLN A 113 16.53 -9.76 8.28
N ASN A 114 17.07 -9.60 7.06
CA ASN A 114 16.29 -9.68 5.83
C ASN A 114 15.63 -11.05 5.66
N CYS A 115 16.35 -12.14 5.95
CA CYS A 115 15.78 -13.49 5.92
C CYS A 115 14.67 -13.68 6.96
N ILE A 116 14.83 -13.14 8.16
CA ILE A 116 13.80 -13.20 9.22
C ILE A 116 12.54 -12.45 8.77
N ILE A 117 12.67 -11.24 8.25
CA ILE A 117 11.53 -10.44 7.75
C ILE A 117 10.80 -11.19 6.64
N MET A 118 11.53 -11.73 5.67
CA MET A 118 10.96 -12.50 4.57
C MET A 118 10.22 -13.75 5.07
N ALA A 119 10.82 -14.50 5.99
CA ALA A 119 10.21 -15.70 6.56
C ALA A 119 8.92 -15.37 7.32
N CYS A 120 8.92 -14.32 8.14
CA CYS A 120 7.73 -13.87 8.86
C CYS A 120 6.60 -13.46 7.92
N CYS A 121 6.89 -12.70 6.84
CA CYS A 121 5.89 -12.30 5.85
C CYS A 121 5.33 -13.50 5.06
N LEU A 122 6.17 -14.46 4.69
CA LEU A 122 5.75 -15.68 4.01
C LEU A 122 4.84 -16.53 4.90
N LEU A 123 5.26 -16.77 6.15
CA LEU A 123 4.47 -17.50 7.13
C LEU A 123 3.14 -16.81 7.43
N HIS A 124 3.14 -15.47 7.55
CA HIS A 124 1.90 -14.71 7.71
C HIS A 124 0.95 -14.97 6.54
N SER A 125 1.44 -14.84 5.30
CA SER A 125 0.62 -15.04 4.11
C SER A 125 0.11 -16.48 4.00
N PHE A 126 0.93 -17.47 4.37
CA PHE A 126 0.54 -18.88 4.43
C PHE A 126 -0.56 -19.12 5.46
N ILE A 127 -0.38 -18.63 6.71
CA ILE A 127 -1.38 -18.79 7.77
C ILE A 127 -2.71 -18.14 7.36
N ARG A 128 -2.66 -16.92 6.78
CA ARG A 128 -3.88 -16.24 6.30
C ARG A 128 -4.60 -16.98 5.18
N LYS A 129 -3.89 -17.77 4.41
CA LYS A 129 -4.47 -18.61 3.36
C LYS A 129 -5.11 -19.88 3.93
N GLU A 130 -4.40 -20.57 4.83
CA GLU A 130 -4.82 -21.87 5.37
C GLU A 130 -5.80 -21.75 6.55
N MET A 131 -5.72 -20.62 7.30
CA MET A 131 -6.53 -20.34 8.49
C MET A 131 -7.13 -18.93 8.41
N PRO A 132 -8.15 -18.69 7.58
CA PRO A 132 -8.74 -17.36 7.38
C PRO A 132 -9.29 -16.73 8.67
N ASP A 133 -9.81 -17.56 9.58
CA ASP A 133 -10.43 -17.14 10.85
C ASP A 133 -9.43 -16.86 11.98
N ASP A 134 -8.13 -17.16 11.79
CA ASP A 134 -7.06 -16.84 12.74
C ASP A 134 -6.70 -15.35 12.68
N ILE A 135 -7.65 -14.50 13.04
CA ILE A 135 -7.50 -13.06 13.16
C ILE A 135 -7.35 -12.73 14.63
N PRO A 136 -6.20 -12.19 15.10
CA PRO A 136 -6.18 -11.48 16.35
C PRO A 136 -7.19 -10.34 16.24
N ASP A 137 -8.15 -10.32 17.16
CA ASP A 137 -9.29 -9.42 17.21
C ASP A 137 -8.87 -7.94 17.00
N MET A 138 -9.05 -7.45 15.79
CA MET A 138 -9.01 -6.05 15.43
C MET A 138 -10.15 -5.83 14.44
N SER A 139 -11.35 -5.73 15.01
CA SER A 139 -12.58 -5.43 14.31
C SER A 139 -12.46 -4.20 13.43
N LEU A 140 -12.51 -4.38 12.12
CA LEU A 140 -13.04 -3.43 11.15
C LEU A 140 -13.45 -4.24 9.91
N ASP A 141 -14.68 -4.06 9.53
CA ASP A 141 -15.39 -4.74 8.47
C ASP A 141 -14.67 -4.64 7.13
N ASP A 142 -14.18 -5.77 6.61
CA ASP A 142 -13.76 -5.92 5.22
C ASP A 142 -14.89 -6.65 4.47
N GLU A 143 -15.78 -5.89 3.86
CA GLU A 143 -16.68 -6.46 2.86
C GLU A 143 -16.09 -6.30 1.45
N ASN A 144 -16.10 -7.46 0.74
CA ASN A 144 -15.99 -7.63 -0.70
C ASN A 144 -14.63 -7.40 -1.39
N GLY A 145 -13.89 -8.50 -1.53
CA GLY A 145 -12.90 -8.67 -2.58
C GLY A 145 -13.56 -9.10 -3.89
N ASP A 146 -13.48 -8.29 -4.91
CA ASP A 146 -13.89 -8.61 -6.27
C ASP A 146 -12.94 -9.65 -6.87
N GLU A 147 -13.49 -10.75 -7.39
CA GLU A 147 -12.72 -11.83 -8.02
C GLU A 147 -12.23 -11.39 -9.40
N GLY A 148 -10.92 -11.46 -9.56
CA GLY A 148 -10.13 -10.94 -10.66
C GLY A 148 -10.53 -11.36 -12.07
N SER A 149 -10.69 -10.38 -12.91
CA SER A 149 -10.67 -10.47 -14.37
C SER A 149 -9.30 -10.91 -14.88
N LYS A 150 -9.30 -11.72 -15.94
CA LYS A 150 -8.10 -12.28 -16.59
C LYS A 150 -7.13 -11.19 -17.03
N CYS A 151 -5.94 -11.24 -16.47
CA CYS A 151 -4.86 -10.30 -16.69
C CYS A 151 -4.21 -10.44 -18.08
N SER A 152 -4.04 -9.33 -18.78
CA SER A 152 -3.11 -9.18 -19.89
C SER A 152 -1.67 -9.40 -19.41
N THR A 153 -0.82 -10.03 -20.21
CA THR A 153 0.57 -10.38 -19.89
C THR A 153 1.54 -9.18 -19.87
N GLU A 154 1.02 -7.95 -20.04
CA GLU A 154 1.83 -6.74 -20.05
C GLU A 154 1.98 -6.17 -18.65
N TYR A 155 3.21 -5.79 -18.29
CA TYR A 155 3.55 -5.22 -16.99
C TYR A 155 4.10 -3.80 -17.14
N ILE A 156 3.87 -2.99 -16.10
CA ILE A 156 4.41 -1.64 -15.99
C ILE A 156 5.91 -1.74 -15.68
N THR A 157 6.74 -1.15 -16.53
CA THR A 157 8.21 -1.24 -16.46
C THR A 157 8.89 0.07 -16.09
N ALA A 158 8.15 1.18 -15.94
CA ALA A 158 8.76 2.48 -15.67
C ALA A 158 7.97 3.32 -14.67
N VAL A 159 8.67 3.93 -13.72
CA VAL A 159 8.15 4.93 -12.79
C VAL A 159 8.45 6.31 -13.37
N LYS A 160 7.51 6.87 -14.14
CA LYS A 160 7.62 8.22 -14.67
C LYS A 160 6.30 8.97 -14.42
N PRO A 161 6.35 10.22 -13.91
CA PRO A 161 5.16 11.06 -13.84
C PRO A 161 4.48 11.12 -15.20
N SER A 162 3.15 11.07 -15.22
CA SER A 162 2.34 11.16 -16.42
C SER A 162 1.23 12.18 -16.18
N ASP A 163 1.05 13.08 -17.11
CA ASP A 163 -0.06 14.08 -17.06
C ASP A 163 -1.40 13.36 -17.19
N GLU A 164 -1.48 12.33 -18.03
CA GLU A 164 -2.68 11.50 -18.20
C GLU A 164 -3.08 10.83 -16.89
N TRP A 165 -2.10 10.23 -16.18
CA TRP A 165 -2.34 9.59 -14.90
C TRP A 165 -2.73 10.59 -13.81
N SER A 166 -2.14 11.78 -13.83
CA SER A 166 -2.48 12.87 -12.93
C SER A 166 -3.88 13.41 -13.18
N GLU A 167 -4.30 13.52 -14.43
CA GLU A 167 -5.65 13.92 -14.79
C GLU A 167 -6.67 12.82 -14.45
N TRP A 168 -6.34 11.55 -14.70
CA TRP A 168 -7.18 10.43 -14.27
C TRP A 168 -7.42 10.44 -12.75
N ARG A 169 -6.38 10.65 -11.93
CA ARG A 169 -6.52 10.78 -10.47
C ARG A 169 -7.45 11.94 -10.08
N LYS A 170 -7.34 13.10 -10.75
CA LYS A 170 -8.24 14.25 -10.50
C LYS A 170 -9.69 13.91 -10.84
N ASN A 171 -9.91 13.23 -11.95
CA ASN A 171 -11.25 12.81 -12.35
C ASN A 171 -11.85 11.80 -11.38
N LEU A 172 -11.06 10.84 -10.89
CA LEU A 172 -11.46 9.91 -9.84
C LEU A 172 -11.84 10.64 -8.55
N ALA A 173 -11.05 11.65 -8.14
CA ALA A 173 -11.36 12.47 -6.98
C ALA A 173 -12.69 13.24 -7.12
N LYS A 174 -12.94 13.82 -8.29
CA LYS A 174 -14.21 14.51 -8.62
C LYS A 174 -15.40 13.53 -8.62
N GLN A 175 -15.21 12.32 -9.16
CA GLN A 175 -16.23 11.29 -9.15
C GLN A 175 -16.63 10.95 -7.70
N PHE A 176 -15.68 10.66 -6.84
CA PHE A 176 -15.93 10.38 -5.42
C PHE A 176 -16.66 11.51 -4.70
N TYR A 177 -16.34 12.75 -5.05
CA TYR A 177 -16.98 13.90 -4.43
C TYR A 177 -18.43 14.07 -4.89
N ASN A 178 -18.70 13.86 -6.17
CA ASN A 178 -20.06 13.92 -6.73
C ASN A 178 -20.96 12.81 -6.20
N GLU A 179 -20.44 11.58 -6.05
CA GLU A 179 -21.18 10.44 -5.45
C GLU A 179 -21.58 10.67 -4.01
N ARG A 180 -20.87 11.56 -3.31
CA ARG A 180 -21.17 11.88 -1.91
C ARG A 180 -22.24 12.98 -1.77
N VAL A 181 -22.30 13.90 -2.74
CA VAL A 181 -23.20 15.08 -2.72
C VAL A 181 -24.57 14.78 -3.32
N GLY A 182 -24.68 13.77 -4.18
CA GLY A 182 -25.93 13.27 -4.78
C GLY A 182 -26.61 12.24 -3.92
#